data_16ed0c4e5020989e41aeddac866a00bd
#
_entry.id   16ed0c4e5020989e41aeddac866a00bd
#
_cell.length_a   1.000
_cell.length_b   1.000
_cell.length_c   1.000
_cell.angle_alpha   90.00
_cell.angle_beta   90.00
_cell.angle_gamma   90.00
#
_symmetry.space_group_name_H-M   'P 1'
#
loop_
_entity.id
_entity.type
_entity.pdbx_description
1 polymer ?
#
loop_
_entity_poly.entity_id
_entity_poly.type
_entity_poly.pdbx_seq_one_letter_code
_entity_poly.pdbx_strand_id
1 'polypeptide(L)'
;MKTSFWQRGVLSLVWPLPALLVWGGAWLLFVGGQRWLPWWAAAGLAVVFSVGASLWGSTWWRRGWIAAGFPLSFAVLVAGSLPGWGWLLLLGGLLLVYPLNAWRDAPIFPTPAGALQGLAAQLALPPGAKVLDAGCGLGDGLRALRQAWPQARIYGVEWNWVLRWACALRCPWASVRQGNMWVADWGPYHLVYLFQRPESMSRAAVKSMAEMPPGAWLVSLNFPLPDTPPTLSASLPDGRAVYAYQCPIASMDAQEIAAHEAAGHTAALTPDGVMVRGQRLYPLPRRPGGRRRST
;
A
#
# COMPACT_ATOMS: atom_id res chain seq x y z
N MET A 1 -10.29 -30.05 9.06
CA MET A 1 -11.63 -29.76 8.50
C MET A 1 -11.52 -29.73 6.99
N LYS A 2 -12.21 -30.66 6.28
CA LYS A 2 -12.18 -30.78 4.81
C LYS A 2 -12.99 -29.65 4.18
N THR A 3 -12.31 -28.66 3.56
CA THR A 3 -12.99 -27.67 2.71
C THR A 3 -13.62 -28.39 1.52
N SER A 4 -14.92 -28.21 1.31
CA SER A 4 -15.68 -28.91 0.29
C SER A 4 -15.12 -28.63 -1.11
N PHE A 5 -15.15 -29.64 -1.98
CA PHE A 5 -14.70 -29.60 -3.38
C PHE A 5 -15.32 -28.43 -4.19
N TRP A 6 -16.55 -28.05 -3.85
CA TRP A 6 -17.28 -26.92 -4.47
C TRP A 6 -16.68 -25.53 -4.18
N GLN A 7 -16.05 -25.33 -3.02
CA GLN A 7 -15.41 -24.05 -2.71
C GLN A 7 -14.13 -23.79 -3.52
N ARG A 8 -13.46 -24.83 -4.02
CA ARG A 8 -12.24 -24.69 -4.82
C ARG A 8 -12.53 -24.38 -6.31
N GLY A 9 -13.65 -24.82 -6.86
CA GLY A 9 -13.98 -24.64 -8.27
C GLY A 9 -14.35 -23.19 -8.65
N VAL A 10 -15.07 -22.47 -7.76
CA VAL A 10 -15.50 -21.08 -8.02
C VAL A 10 -14.41 -20.07 -7.67
N LEU A 11 -13.50 -20.42 -6.75
CA LEU A 11 -12.40 -19.55 -6.31
C LEU A 11 -11.22 -19.49 -7.31
N SER A 12 -11.21 -20.39 -8.34
CA SER A 12 -10.14 -20.44 -9.35
C SER A 12 -10.39 -19.53 -10.56
N LEU A 13 -11.55 -18.87 -10.64
CA LEU A 13 -11.85 -17.96 -11.75
C LEU A 13 -10.96 -16.72 -11.66
N VAL A 14 -10.24 -16.46 -12.77
CA VAL A 14 -9.35 -15.31 -12.88
C VAL A 14 -10.16 -14.01 -12.72
N TRP A 15 -9.72 -13.13 -11.84
CA TRP A 15 -10.30 -11.80 -11.70
C TRP A 15 -10.18 -11.01 -13.02
N PRO A 16 -11.21 -10.30 -13.54
CA PRO A 16 -12.47 -9.90 -12.86
C PRO A 16 -13.70 -10.79 -13.19
N LEU A 17 -13.51 -11.98 -13.74
CA LEU A 17 -14.61 -12.82 -14.24
C LEU A 17 -15.75 -13.05 -13.22
N PRO A 18 -15.51 -13.33 -11.93
CA PRO A 18 -16.59 -13.47 -10.94
C PRO A 18 -17.44 -12.20 -10.80
N ALA A 19 -16.84 -11.02 -10.87
CA ALA A 19 -17.58 -9.76 -10.80
C ALA A 19 -18.49 -9.58 -12.03
N LEU A 20 -17.95 -9.84 -13.22
CA LEU A 20 -18.70 -9.72 -14.47
C LEU A 20 -19.88 -10.69 -14.53
N LEU A 21 -19.70 -11.93 -14.03
CA LEU A 21 -20.79 -12.92 -13.97
C LEU A 21 -21.90 -12.48 -13.03
N VAL A 22 -21.55 -11.92 -11.86
CA VAL A 22 -22.55 -11.40 -10.90
C VAL A 22 -23.26 -10.19 -11.48
N TRP A 23 -22.56 -9.29 -12.14
CA TRP A 23 -23.17 -8.11 -12.78
C TRP A 23 -24.13 -8.52 -13.89
N GLY A 24 -23.70 -9.43 -14.77
CA GLY A 24 -24.56 -9.98 -15.81
C GLY A 24 -25.78 -10.69 -15.23
N GLY A 25 -25.63 -11.52 -14.21
CA GLY A 25 -26.72 -12.19 -13.50
C GLY A 25 -27.70 -11.20 -12.85
N ALA A 26 -27.21 -10.14 -12.23
CA ALA A 26 -28.04 -9.08 -11.65
C ALA A 26 -28.86 -8.34 -12.72
N TRP A 27 -28.27 -8.05 -13.89
CA TRP A 27 -28.97 -7.47 -15.02
C TRP A 27 -30.03 -8.39 -15.58
N LEU A 28 -29.75 -9.70 -15.71
CA LEU A 28 -30.73 -10.68 -16.14
C LEU A 28 -31.90 -10.78 -15.15
N LEU A 29 -31.62 -10.76 -13.84
CA LEU A 29 -32.67 -10.72 -12.79
C LEU A 29 -33.52 -9.45 -12.88
N PHE A 30 -32.90 -8.29 -13.11
CA PHE A 30 -33.62 -7.04 -13.28
C PHE A 30 -34.52 -7.05 -14.48
N VAL A 31 -33.98 -7.37 -15.67
CA VAL A 31 -34.76 -7.40 -16.92
C VAL A 31 -35.85 -8.49 -16.88
N GLY A 32 -35.51 -9.68 -16.38
CA GLY A 32 -36.48 -10.76 -16.24
C GLY A 32 -37.55 -10.47 -15.19
N GLY A 33 -37.18 -9.86 -14.08
CA GLY A 33 -38.04 -9.50 -12.96
C GLY A 33 -39.10 -8.46 -13.34
N GLN A 34 -38.79 -7.55 -14.28
CA GLN A 34 -39.74 -6.53 -14.76
C GLN A 34 -41.00 -7.12 -15.42
N ARG A 35 -40.99 -8.38 -15.78
CA ARG A 35 -42.19 -9.06 -16.31
C ARG A 35 -43.25 -9.31 -15.23
N TRP A 36 -42.82 -9.37 -13.95
CA TRP A 36 -43.68 -9.78 -12.83
C TRP A 36 -43.70 -8.76 -11.69
N LEU A 37 -42.71 -7.85 -11.64
CA LEU A 37 -42.49 -6.89 -10.58
C LEU A 37 -42.38 -5.46 -11.15
N PRO A 38 -42.79 -4.46 -10.40
CA PRO A 38 -42.49 -3.08 -10.75
C PRO A 38 -40.98 -2.87 -10.76
N TRP A 39 -40.51 -1.94 -11.60
CA TRP A 39 -39.07 -1.72 -11.87
C TRP A 39 -38.22 -1.55 -10.61
N TRP A 40 -38.77 -0.86 -9.59
CA TRP A 40 -38.06 -0.61 -8.32
C TRP A 40 -37.88 -1.91 -7.51
N ALA A 41 -38.85 -2.81 -7.51
CA ALA A 41 -38.75 -4.09 -6.83
C ALA A 41 -37.81 -5.05 -7.56
N ALA A 42 -37.83 -5.07 -8.90
CA ALA A 42 -36.86 -5.80 -9.71
C ALA A 42 -35.41 -5.28 -9.50
N ALA A 43 -35.23 -3.97 -9.42
CA ALA A 43 -33.94 -3.35 -9.10
C ALA A 43 -33.48 -3.71 -7.68
N GLY A 44 -34.38 -3.65 -6.69
CA GLY A 44 -34.09 -4.07 -5.31
C GLY A 44 -33.61 -5.53 -5.24
N LEU A 45 -34.29 -6.45 -5.96
CA LEU A 45 -33.92 -7.86 -6.04
C LEU A 45 -32.51 -8.06 -6.63
N ALA A 46 -32.19 -7.33 -7.70
CA ALA A 46 -30.86 -7.38 -8.35
C ALA A 46 -29.76 -6.84 -7.44
N VAL A 47 -30.04 -5.79 -6.65
CA VAL A 47 -29.12 -5.25 -5.63
C VAL A 47 -28.88 -6.30 -4.54
N VAL A 48 -29.94 -6.89 -3.99
CA VAL A 48 -29.83 -7.94 -2.94
C VAL A 48 -29.01 -9.13 -3.44
N PHE A 49 -29.24 -9.55 -4.69
CA PHE A 49 -28.44 -10.60 -5.33
C PHE A 49 -26.96 -10.21 -5.42
N SER A 50 -26.63 -8.98 -5.88
CA SER A 50 -25.25 -8.51 -6.00
C SER A 50 -24.55 -8.44 -4.65
N VAL A 51 -25.24 -7.94 -3.61
CA VAL A 51 -24.73 -7.88 -2.24
C VAL A 51 -24.52 -9.29 -1.66
N GLY A 52 -25.49 -10.21 -1.83
CA GLY A 52 -25.34 -11.59 -1.38
C GLY A 52 -24.19 -12.31 -2.06
N ALA A 53 -24.07 -12.19 -3.38
CA ALA A 53 -22.96 -12.78 -4.15
C ALA A 53 -21.60 -12.16 -3.82
N SER A 54 -21.56 -10.94 -3.30
CA SER A 54 -20.31 -10.29 -2.88
C SER A 54 -19.60 -11.04 -1.75
N LEU A 55 -20.33 -11.81 -0.95
CA LEU A 55 -19.77 -12.62 0.15
C LEU A 55 -18.79 -13.68 -0.37
N TRP A 56 -18.87 -14.07 -1.65
CA TRP A 56 -17.92 -14.98 -2.29
C TRP A 56 -16.58 -14.30 -2.67
N GLY A 57 -16.49 -12.98 -2.60
CA GLY A 57 -15.24 -12.26 -2.83
C GLY A 57 -14.19 -12.58 -1.77
N SER A 58 -12.97 -12.92 -2.20
CA SER A 58 -11.86 -13.30 -1.32
C SER A 58 -11.28 -12.13 -0.51
N THR A 59 -11.48 -10.89 -0.98
CA THR A 59 -11.03 -9.66 -0.32
C THR A 59 -12.16 -8.65 -0.23
N TRP A 60 -12.11 -7.73 0.75
CA TRP A 60 -13.12 -6.70 0.91
C TRP A 60 -13.27 -5.83 -0.36
N TRP A 61 -12.16 -5.56 -1.06
CA TRP A 61 -12.13 -4.84 -2.33
C TRP A 61 -12.89 -5.56 -3.44
N ARG A 62 -12.65 -6.87 -3.61
CA ARG A 62 -13.40 -7.70 -4.57
C ARG A 62 -14.86 -7.77 -4.22
N ARG A 63 -15.21 -7.86 -2.92
CA ARG A 63 -16.61 -7.79 -2.44
C ARG A 63 -17.26 -6.47 -2.82
N GLY A 64 -16.54 -5.34 -2.60
CA GLY A 64 -17.01 -4.02 -2.98
C GLY A 64 -17.33 -3.92 -4.48
N TRP A 65 -16.43 -4.39 -5.35
CA TRP A 65 -16.66 -4.39 -6.79
C TRP A 65 -17.83 -5.28 -7.21
N ILE A 66 -17.94 -6.49 -6.65
CA ILE A 66 -19.05 -7.41 -6.94
C ILE A 66 -20.37 -6.78 -6.53
N ALA A 67 -20.48 -6.20 -5.35
CA ALA A 67 -21.70 -5.56 -4.84
C ALA A 67 -22.08 -4.29 -5.61
N ALA A 68 -21.10 -3.47 -6.00
CA ALA A 68 -21.31 -2.15 -6.58
C ALA A 68 -21.63 -2.17 -8.09
N GLY A 69 -21.28 -3.23 -8.81
CA GLY A 69 -21.35 -3.26 -10.27
C GLY A 69 -22.74 -3.02 -10.83
N PHE A 70 -23.76 -3.75 -10.35
CA PHE A 70 -25.13 -3.54 -10.78
C PHE A 70 -25.66 -2.16 -10.36
N PRO A 71 -25.61 -1.72 -9.08
CA PRO A 71 -26.10 -0.41 -8.68
C PRO A 71 -25.44 0.73 -9.47
N LEU A 72 -24.14 0.67 -9.70
CA LEU A 72 -23.42 1.71 -10.45
C LEU A 72 -23.82 1.73 -11.92
N SER A 73 -23.85 0.56 -12.60
CA SER A 73 -24.26 0.49 -13.99
C SER A 73 -25.74 0.86 -14.17
N PHE A 74 -26.60 0.49 -13.23
CA PHE A 74 -28.01 0.88 -13.21
C PHE A 74 -28.16 2.40 -13.04
N ALA A 75 -27.43 3.00 -12.07
CA ALA A 75 -27.41 4.44 -11.88
C ALA A 75 -26.95 5.17 -13.14
N VAL A 76 -25.90 4.68 -13.82
CA VAL A 76 -25.40 5.25 -15.09
C VAL A 76 -26.47 5.18 -16.19
N LEU A 77 -27.20 4.07 -16.32
CA LEU A 77 -28.25 3.91 -17.35
C LEU A 77 -29.51 4.75 -17.05
N VAL A 78 -29.92 4.80 -15.77
CA VAL A 78 -31.03 5.67 -15.37
C VAL A 78 -30.60 7.14 -15.46
N ALA A 79 -29.34 7.46 -15.18
CA ALA A 79 -28.75 8.79 -15.33
C ALA A 79 -28.58 9.22 -16.81
N GLY A 80 -28.86 8.34 -17.79
CA GLY A 80 -28.98 8.77 -19.19
C GLY A 80 -30.01 9.88 -19.41
N SER A 81 -30.87 10.11 -18.42
CA SER A 81 -31.73 11.27 -18.28
C SER A 81 -31.09 12.47 -17.54
N LEU A 82 -29.87 12.32 -17.01
CA LEU A 82 -29.18 13.41 -16.34
C LEU A 82 -28.75 14.48 -17.36
N PRO A 83 -29.00 15.75 -17.06
CA PRO A 83 -28.44 16.83 -17.88
C PRO A 83 -26.90 16.70 -17.91
N GLY A 84 -26.27 17.14 -19.02
CA GLY A 84 -24.84 16.97 -19.24
C GLY A 84 -23.92 17.38 -18.07
N TRP A 85 -24.35 18.39 -17.27
CA TRP A 85 -23.61 18.78 -16.06
C TRP A 85 -23.62 17.70 -14.95
N GLY A 86 -24.61 16.81 -14.92
CA GLY A 86 -24.65 15.70 -13.96
C GLY A 86 -23.48 14.73 -14.13
N TRP A 87 -23.02 14.52 -15.37
CA TRP A 87 -21.82 13.73 -15.66
C TRP A 87 -20.55 14.39 -15.13
N LEU A 88 -20.50 15.73 -15.13
CA LEU A 88 -19.38 16.49 -14.56
C LEU A 88 -19.31 16.32 -13.04
N LEU A 89 -20.44 16.18 -12.34
CA LEU A 89 -20.46 15.88 -10.91
C LEU A 89 -19.94 14.48 -10.61
N LEU A 90 -20.31 13.47 -11.41
CA LEU A 90 -19.77 12.11 -11.28
C LEU A 90 -18.27 12.08 -11.56
N LEU A 91 -17.82 12.73 -12.62
CA LEU A 91 -16.40 12.85 -12.96
C LEU A 91 -15.65 13.62 -11.87
N GLY A 92 -16.18 14.74 -11.40
CA GLY A 92 -15.61 15.54 -10.31
C GLY A 92 -15.49 14.73 -9.02
N GLY A 93 -16.53 13.97 -8.67
CA GLY A 93 -16.51 13.04 -7.53
C GLY A 93 -15.44 11.95 -7.69
N LEU A 94 -15.33 11.36 -8.86
CA LEU A 94 -14.28 10.37 -9.16
C LEU A 94 -12.87 10.98 -9.05
N LEU A 95 -12.65 12.16 -9.63
CA LEU A 95 -11.37 12.86 -9.56
C LEU A 95 -11.03 13.32 -8.13
N LEU A 96 -12.03 13.59 -7.30
CA LEU A 96 -11.85 13.95 -5.90
C LEU A 96 -11.41 12.75 -5.06
N VAL A 97 -11.99 11.58 -5.31
CA VAL A 97 -11.61 10.33 -4.63
C VAL A 97 -10.28 9.77 -5.18
N TYR A 98 -10.07 9.91 -6.48
CA TYR A 98 -8.88 9.41 -7.18
C TYR A 98 -8.24 10.51 -8.03
N PRO A 99 -7.59 11.50 -7.41
CA PRO A 99 -6.98 12.62 -8.14
C PRO A 99 -5.91 12.12 -9.12
N LEU A 100 -5.80 12.77 -10.27
CA LEU A 100 -4.85 12.39 -11.34
C LEU A 100 -3.40 12.27 -10.87
N ASN A 101 -3.03 12.99 -9.81
CA ASN A 101 -1.71 12.87 -9.19
C ASN A 101 -1.48 11.52 -8.51
N ALA A 102 -2.55 10.83 -8.06
CA ALA A 102 -2.46 9.48 -7.50
C ALA A 102 -2.15 8.42 -8.58
N TRP A 103 -2.33 8.74 -9.87
CA TRP A 103 -1.94 7.85 -10.97
C TRP A 103 -0.41 7.76 -11.13
N ARG A 104 0.31 8.75 -10.60
CA ARG A 104 1.78 8.75 -10.55
C ARG A 104 2.31 8.07 -9.29
N ASP A 105 1.51 8.04 -8.23
CA ASP A 105 1.81 7.34 -6.98
C ASP A 105 1.09 5.97 -6.96
N ALA A 106 1.48 5.10 -6.04
CA ALA A 106 1.01 3.72 -5.98
C ALA A 106 -0.53 3.62 -6.02
N PRO A 107 -1.12 2.72 -6.84
CA PRO A 107 -2.50 2.36 -6.70
C PRO A 107 -2.74 1.83 -5.28
N ILE A 108 -4.00 1.94 -4.77
CA ILE A 108 -4.35 1.50 -3.42
C ILE A 108 -4.18 -0.03 -3.36
N PHE A 109 -3.04 -0.48 -2.88
CA PHE A 109 -2.78 -1.89 -2.58
C PHE A 109 -3.03 -2.12 -1.09
N PRO A 110 -4.04 -2.92 -0.71
CA PRO A 110 -4.27 -3.21 0.69
C PRO A 110 -3.17 -4.13 1.23
N THR A 111 -2.62 -3.79 2.38
CA THR A 111 -1.76 -4.71 3.14
C THR A 111 -2.57 -5.91 3.58
N PRO A 112 -2.16 -7.16 3.29
CA PRO A 112 -2.87 -8.34 3.76
C PRO A 112 -2.94 -8.42 5.28
N ALA A 113 -4.05 -8.95 5.78
CA ALA A 113 -4.14 -9.28 7.19
C ALA A 113 -3.04 -10.28 7.58
N GLY A 114 -2.35 -10.01 8.69
CA GLY A 114 -1.27 -10.86 9.19
C GLY A 114 0.05 -10.75 8.42
N ALA A 115 0.18 -9.87 7.42
CA ALA A 115 1.39 -9.73 6.61
C ALA A 115 2.67 -9.47 7.44
N LEU A 116 2.54 -8.78 8.57
CA LEU A 116 3.69 -8.40 9.41
C LEU A 116 3.95 -9.36 10.58
N GLN A 117 3.16 -10.41 10.75
CA GLN A 117 3.27 -11.34 11.89
C GLN A 117 4.59 -12.10 11.88
N GLY A 118 5.02 -12.60 10.73
CA GLY A 118 6.30 -13.30 10.59
C GLY A 118 7.50 -12.41 10.89
N LEU A 119 7.41 -11.12 10.60
CA LEU A 119 8.44 -10.15 10.96
C LEU A 119 8.37 -9.81 12.45
N ALA A 120 7.18 -9.63 13.03
CA ALA A 120 7.01 -9.30 14.45
C ALA A 120 7.53 -10.40 15.37
N ALA A 121 7.55 -11.66 14.94
CA ALA A 121 8.17 -12.77 15.66
C ALA A 121 9.70 -12.63 15.78
N GLN A 122 10.32 -11.90 14.87
CA GLN A 122 11.78 -11.69 14.81
C GLN A 122 12.19 -10.30 15.31
N LEU A 123 11.27 -9.34 15.26
CA LEU A 123 11.53 -7.93 15.56
C LEU A 123 10.66 -7.46 16.72
N ALA A 124 11.25 -7.38 17.92
CA ALA A 124 10.58 -6.81 19.07
C ALA A 124 10.72 -5.29 19.11
N LEU A 125 9.61 -4.59 19.34
CA LEU A 125 9.60 -3.17 19.60
C LEU A 125 9.35 -2.90 21.10
N PRO A 126 9.95 -1.84 21.69
CA PRO A 126 9.68 -1.49 23.06
C PRO A 126 8.20 -1.09 23.26
N PRO A 127 7.62 -1.32 24.44
CA PRO A 127 6.27 -0.89 24.77
C PRO A 127 6.10 0.61 24.51
N GLY A 128 5.01 1.00 23.83
CA GLY A 128 4.75 2.40 23.47
C GLY A 128 5.59 2.93 22.31
N ALA A 129 6.34 2.07 21.60
CA ALA A 129 7.08 2.45 20.40
C ALA A 129 6.17 3.18 19.40
N LYS A 130 6.68 4.26 18.82
CA LYS A 130 5.96 4.99 17.77
C LYS A 130 6.21 4.30 16.43
N VAL A 131 5.14 3.94 15.75
CA VAL A 131 5.18 3.26 14.44
C VAL A 131 4.40 4.08 13.43
N LEU A 132 4.99 4.35 12.26
CA LEU A 132 4.39 5.12 11.18
C LEU A 132 4.05 4.21 10.00
N ASP A 133 2.84 4.32 9.49
CA ASP A 133 2.46 3.85 8.14
C ASP A 133 2.54 5.04 7.17
N ALA A 134 3.55 5.02 6.31
CA ALA A 134 3.84 6.11 5.38
C ALA A 134 3.08 5.89 4.06
N GLY A 135 1.93 6.54 3.92
CA GLY A 135 0.98 6.34 2.83
C GLY A 135 -0.09 5.30 3.22
N CYS A 136 -0.77 5.54 4.35
CA CYS A 136 -1.61 4.52 4.98
C CYS A 136 -2.92 4.20 4.23
N GLY A 137 -3.28 4.95 3.18
CA GLY A 137 -4.46 4.69 2.37
C GLY A 137 -5.73 4.56 3.21
N LEU A 138 -6.41 3.41 3.09
CA LEU A 138 -7.60 3.08 3.87
C LEU A 138 -7.29 2.44 5.25
N GLY A 139 -6.01 2.34 5.64
CA GLY A 139 -5.58 1.87 6.96
C GLY A 139 -5.39 0.37 7.09
N ASP A 140 -5.25 -0.37 6.00
CA ASP A 140 -4.99 -1.81 6.05
C ASP A 140 -3.58 -2.09 6.62
N GLY A 141 -2.58 -1.24 6.31
CA GLY A 141 -1.25 -1.28 6.92
C GLY A 141 -1.29 -0.96 8.42
N LEU A 142 -2.06 0.06 8.84
CA LEU A 142 -2.25 0.37 10.26
C LEU A 142 -2.80 -0.81 11.05
N ARG A 143 -3.77 -1.54 10.47
CA ARG A 143 -4.36 -2.74 11.10
C ARG A 143 -3.34 -3.87 11.21
N ALA A 144 -2.55 -4.09 10.16
CA ALA A 144 -1.47 -5.09 10.18
C ALA A 144 -0.40 -4.75 11.22
N LEU A 145 -0.01 -3.47 11.33
CA LEU A 145 0.92 -2.98 12.35
C LEU A 145 0.39 -3.17 13.76
N ARG A 146 -0.90 -2.86 14.01
CA ARG A 146 -1.51 -3.07 15.33
C ARG A 146 -1.60 -4.55 15.70
N GLN A 147 -1.84 -5.44 14.73
CA GLN A 147 -1.84 -6.88 14.96
C GLN A 147 -0.43 -7.41 15.28
N ALA A 148 0.59 -6.87 14.59
CA ALA A 148 1.98 -7.28 14.76
C ALA A 148 2.59 -6.76 16.08
N TRP A 149 2.32 -5.50 16.41
CA TRP A 149 2.82 -4.83 17.63
C TRP A 149 1.69 -4.15 18.41
N PRO A 150 0.90 -4.91 19.21
CA PRO A 150 -0.31 -4.40 19.87
C PRO A 150 -0.03 -3.27 20.89
N GLN A 151 1.18 -3.21 21.45
CA GLN A 151 1.59 -2.21 22.44
C GLN A 151 2.18 -0.94 21.80
N ALA A 152 2.35 -0.91 20.46
CA ALA A 152 2.88 0.25 19.77
C ALA A 152 1.82 1.36 19.62
N ARG A 153 2.29 2.60 19.55
CA ARG A 153 1.47 3.76 19.17
C ARG A 153 1.53 3.93 17.67
N ILE A 154 0.38 3.75 17.02
CA ILE A 154 0.30 3.69 15.57
C ILE A 154 -0.09 5.05 14.99
N TYR A 155 0.70 5.51 14.04
CA TYR A 155 0.52 6.76 13.29
C TYR A 155 0.38 6.44 11.81
N GLY A 156 -0.39 7.27 11.09
CA GLY A 156 -0.54 7.18 9.64
C GLY A 156 -0.43 8.55 8.99
N VAL A 157 0.18 8.59 7.82
CA VAL A 157 0.19 9.78 6.94
C VAL A 157 -0.44 9.40 5.62
N GLU A 158 -1.43 10.16 5.18
CA GLU A 158 -2.11 9.96 3.90
C GLU A 158 -2.27 11.28 3.17
N TRP A 159 -1.89 11.30 1.88
CA TRP A 159 -1.96 12.50 1.04
C TRP A 159 -3.40 12.87 0.68
N ASN A 160 -4.20 11.87 0.30
CA ASN A 160 -5.58 12.08 -0.12
C ASN A 160 -6.47 12.31 1.10
N TRP A 161 -7.12 13.46 1.16
CA TRP A 161 -7.95 13.84 2.29
C TRP A 161 -9.18 12.92 2.47
N VAL A 162 -9.77 12.40 1.37
CA VAL A 162 -10.91 11.46 1.43
C VAL A 162 -10.46 10.13 2.03
N LEU A 163 -9.33 9.59 1.55
CA LEU A 163 -8.75 8.36 2.10
C LEU A 163 -8.33 8.54 3.56
N ARG A 164 -7.73 9.68 3.89
CA ARG A 164 -7.40 10.03 5.29
C ARG A 164 -8.62 10.02 6.19
N TRP A 165 -9.73 10.62 5.78
CA TRP A 165 -10.98 10.60 6.55
C TRP A 165 -11.54 9.19 6.69
N ALA A 166 -11.61 8.42 5.60
CA ALA A 166 -12.05 7.03 5.62
C ALA A 166 -11.15 6.17 6.52
N CYS A 167 -9.84 6.37 6.45
CA CYS A 167 -8.87 5.71 7.31
C CYS A 167 -9.08 6.04 8.79
N ALA A 168 -9.27 7.33 9.14
CA ALA A 168 -9.51 7.75 10.51
C ALA A 168 -10.81 7.16 11.10
N LEU A 169 -11.86 7.03 10.29
CA LEU A 169 -13.10 6.37 10.70
C LEU A 169 -12.91 4.85 10.89
N ARG A 170 -12.12 4.20 10.03
CA ARG A 170 -11.85 2.75 10.13
C ARG A 170 -10.86 2.40 11.25
N CYS A 171 -9.97 3.32 11.59
CA CYS A 171 -8.90 3.13 12.56
C CYS A 171 -8.89 4.24 13.62
N PRO A 172 -9.98 4.41 14.43
CA PRO A 172 -10.10 5.52 15.39
C PRO A 172 -9.05 5.46 16.50
N TRP A 173 -8.40 4.35 16.69
CA TRP A 173 -7.31 4.11 17.63
C TRP A 173 -5.93 4.56 17.12
N ALA A 174 -5.80 4.90 15.82
CA ALA A 174 -4.57 5.39 15.21
C ALA A 174 -4.61 6.92 15.02
N SER A 175 -3.44 7.56 15.11
CA SER A 175 -3.30 8.98 14.82
C SER A 175 -3.04 9.18 13.32
N VAL A 176 -4.10 9.42 12.54
CA VAL A 176 -4.00 9.61 11.09
C VAL A 176 -3.95 11.10 10.74
N ARG A 177 -2.88 11.53 10.06
CA ARG A 177 -2.70 12.92 9.60
C ARG A 177 -2.75 13.00 8.08
N GLN A 178 -3.26 14.12 7.57
CA GLN A 178 -3.12 14.45 6.17
C GLN A 178 -1.71 14.97 5.91
N GLY A 179 -1.05 14.50 4.86
CA GLY A 179 0.28 14.98 4.51
C GLY A 179 0.96 14.13 3.45
N ASN A 180 2.06 14.66 2.94
CA ASN A 180 2.94 13.95 2.02
C ASN A 180 3.96 13.15 2.83
N MET A 181 3.99 11.83 2.68
CA MET A 181 4.93 10.94 3.36
C MET A 181 6.39 11.30 3.11
N TRP A 182 6.69 11.91 1.96
CA TRP A 182 8.04 12.33 1.60
C TRP A 182 8.49 13.63 2.27
N VAL A 183 7.55 14.41 2.83
CA VAL A 183 7.81 15.64 3.59
C VAL A 183 7.66 15.40 5.08
N ALA A 184 6.84 14.43 5.48
CA ALA A 184 6.66 14.04 6.87
C ALA A 184 8.02 13.62 7.49
N ASP A 185 8.29 14.08 8.70
CA ASP A 185 9.48 13.72 9.47
C ASP A 185 9.39 12.26 9.95
N TRP A 186 10.39 11.45 9.62
CA TRP A 186 10.49 10.04 10.04
C TRP A 186 11.34 9.87 11.30
N GLY A 187 12.04 10.91 11.76
CA GLY A 187 12.93 10.87 12.93
C GLY A 187 12.28 10.38 14.23
N PRO A 188 11.05 10.80 14.58
CA PRO A 188 10.42 10.41 15.85
C PRO A 188 9.98 8.94 15.95
N TYR A 189 10.08 8.14 14.88
CA TYR A 189 9.51 6.79 14.82
C TYR A 189 10.55 5.70 14.99
N HIS A 190 10.18 4.67 15.75
CA HIS A 190 10.99 3.46 15.96
C HIS A 190 10.86 2.50 14.77
N LEU A 191 9.75 2.58 14.04
CA LEU A 191 9.51 1.82 12.82
C LEU A 191 8.70 2.67 11.85
N VAL A 192 9.16 2.72 10.58
CA VAL A 192 8.41 3.28 9.46
C VAL A 192 8.10 2.14 8.50
N TYR A 193 6.81 1.95 8.26
CA TYR A 193 6.29 0.97 7.30
C TYR A 193 5.85 1.65 6.03
N LEU A 194 6.13 1.02 4.89
CA LEU A 194 5.66 1.47 3.60
C LEU A 194 5.33 0.29 2.67
N PHE A 195 4.30 0.52 1.86
CA PHE A 195 3.96 -0.36 0.75
C PHE A 195 3.86 0.52 -0.51
N GLN A 196 4.99 0.73 -1.14
CA GLN A 196 5.15 1.65 -2.25
C GLN A 196 5.69 0.93 -3.48
N ARG A 197 5.68 1.61 -4.64
CA ARG A 197 6.23 1.07 -5.89
C ARG A 197 7.75 0.89 -5.81
N PRO A 198 8.32 -0.03 -6.58
CA PRO A 198 9.77 -0.24 -6.61
C PRO A 198 10.55 1.03 -6.96
N GLU A 199 10.03 1.91 -7.82
CA GLU A 199 10.67 3.18 -8.20
C GLU A 199 10.82 4.16 -7.03
N SER A 200 10.01 3.99 -5.98
CA SER A 200 10.04 4.83 -4.78
C SER A 200 11.05 4.34 -3.74
N MET A 201 11.57 3.12 -3.88
CA MET A 201 12.41 2.49 -2.84
C MET A 201 13.76 3.18 -2.67
N SER A 202 14.40 3.64 -3.74
CA SER A 202 15.64 4.44 -3.65
C SER A 202 15.43 5.73 -2.86
N ARG A 203 14.29 6.40 -3.07
CA ARG A 203 13.94 7.61 -2.30
C ARG A 203 13.66 7.30 -0.84
N ALA A 204 13.02 6.15 -0.55
CA ALA A 204 12.78 5.71 0.82
C ALA A 204 14.08 5.40 1.55
N ALA A 205 15.05 4.75 0.89
CA ALA A 205 16.38 4.50 1.43
C ALA A 205 17.10 5.80 1.82
N VAL A 206 17.19 6.76 0.90
CA VAL A 206 17.82 8.06 1.15
C VAL A 206 17.14 8.81 2.31
N LYS A 207 15.81 8.82 2.35
CA LYS A 207 15.08 9.49 3.42
C LYS A 207 15.28 8.82 4.78
N SER A 208 15.25 7.50 4.83
CA SER A 208 15.47 6.76 6.08
C SER A 208 16.87 6.98 6.64
N MET A 209 17.90 6.98 5.79
CA MET A 209 19.28 7.29 6.20
C MET A 209 19.46 8.73 6.69
N ALA A 210 18.68 9.67 6.13
CA ALA A 210 18.79 11.09 6.50
C ALA A 210 18.05 11.43 7.81
N GLU A 211 16.96 10.71 8.13
CA GLU A 211 16.04 11.14 9.19
C GLU A 211 15.90 10.12 10.34
N MET A 212 16.00 8.81 10.05
CA MET A 212 15.70 7.81 11.08
C MET A 212 16.88 7.61 12.04
N PRO A 213 16.62 7.55 13.36
CA PRO A 213 17.69 7.39 14.34
C PRO A 213 18.28 5.96 14.32
N PRO A 214 19.51 5.78 14.81
CA PRO A 214 20.09 4.47 15.00
C PRO A 214 19.17 3.53 15.81
N GLY A 215 19.06 2.29 15.36
CA GLY A 215 18.18 1.29 15.96
C GLY A 215 16.72 1.33 15.49
N ALA A 216 16.30 2.36 14.75
CA ALA A 216 14.99 2.39 14.13
C ALA A 216 14.91 1.45 12.91
N TRP A 217 13.69 1.12 12.48
CA TRP A 217 13.44 0.15 11.43
C TRP A 217 12.66 0.74 10.27
N LEU A 218 13.18 0.59 9.05
CA LEU A 218 12.43 0.77 7.83
C LEU A 218 11.88 -0.59 7.38
N VAL A 219 10.56 -0.68 7.21
CA VAL A 219 9.90 -1.92 6.78
C VAL A 219 9.15 -1.70 5.49
N SER A 220 9.43 -2.54 4.49
CA SER A 220 8.78 -2.49 3.18
C SER A 220 8.07 -3.81 2.87
N LEU A 221 6.84 -3.72 2.35
CA LEU A 221 6.11 -4.87 1.83
C LEU A 221 6.37 -5.02 0.33
N ASN A 222 6.72 -6.23 -0.08
CA ASN A 222 6.86 -6.70 -1.45
C ASN A 222 8.06 -6.15 -2.25
N PHE A 223 8.55 -4.94 -1.94
CA PHE A 223 9.65 -4.33 -2.72
C PHE A 223 10.84 -4.05 -1.81
N PRO A 224 11.99 -4.70 -2.06
CA PRO A 224 13.22 -4.44 -1.30
C PRO A 224 13.82 -3.07 -1.66
N LEU A 225 14.68 -2.56 -0.80
CA LEU A 225 15.55 -1.43 -1.14
C LEU A 225 16.56 -1.88 -2.22
N PRO A 226 16.83 -1.05 -3.23
CA PRO A 226 17.87 -1.35 -4.21
C PRO A 226 19.23 -1.48 -3.55
N ASP A 227 20.04 -2.41 -4.03
CA ASP A 227 21.45 -2.62 -3.65
C ASP A 227 21.70 -2.66 -2.13
N THR A 228 20.67 -3.05 -1.36
CA THR A 228 20.74 -3.08 0.09
C THR A 228 20.12 -4.38 0.62
N PRO A 229 20.89 -5.29 1.20
CA PRO A 229 20.34 -6.50 1.79
C PRO A 229 19.47 -6.16 3.02
N PRO A 230 18.32 -6.79 3.18
CA PRO A 230 17.51 -6.58 4.37
C PRO A 230 18.17 -7.20 5.61
N THR A 231 18.05 -6.52 6.76
CA THR A 231 18.48 -7.05 8.05
C THR A 231 17.64 -8.27 8.45
N LEU A 232 16.32 -8.20 8.20
CA LEU A 232 15.37 -9.28 8.42
C LEU A 232 14.40 -9.36 7.24
N SER A 233 13.91 -10.57 6.97
CA SER A 233 12.85 -10.77 5.99
C SER A 233 11.88 -11.85 6.42
N ALA A 234 10.63 -11.74 5.98
CA ALA A 234 9.60 -12.74 6.21
C ALA A 234 8.76 -12.93 4.94
N SER A 235 8.61 -14.19 4.51
CA SER A 235 7.79 -14.55 3.35
C SER A 235 6.32 -14.69 3.74
N LEU A 236 5.42 -14.27 2.86
CA LEU A 236 3.98 -14.43 3.01
C LEU A 236 3.49 -15.66 2.23
N PRO A 237 2.34 -16.25 2.63
CA PRO A 237 1.79 -17.42 1.94
C PRO A 237 1.39 -17.18 0.47
N ASP A 238 1.25 -15.92 0.06
CA ASP A 238 0.89 -15.51 -1.30
C ASP A 238 2.10 -15.21 -2.20
N GLY A 239 3.32 -15.54 -1.73
CA GLY A 239 4.57 -15.35 -2.46
C GLY A 239 5.18 -13.96 -2.32
N ARG A 240 4.53 -13.03 -1.62
CA ARG A 240 5.12 -11.73 -1.27
C ARG A 240 6.09 -11.88 -0.10
N ALA A 241 6.92 -10.85 0.12
CA ALA A 241 7.82 -10.81 1.26
C ALA A 241 7.77 -9.44 1.95
N VAL A 242 8.11 -9.42 3.23
CA VAL A 242 8.35 -8.21 4.01
C VAL A 242 9.82 -8.11 4.25
N TYR A 243 10.37 -6.93 4.02
CA TYR A 243 11.78 -6.62 4.21
C TYR A 243 11.94 -5.58 5.31
N ALA A 244 12.84 -5.80 6.25
CA ALA A 244 13.13 -4.87 7.33
C ALA A 244 14.62 -4.52 7.35
N TYR A 245 14.90 -3.24 7.47
CA TYR A 245 16.23 -2.65 7.47
C TYR A 245 16.40 -1.87 8.75
N GLN A 246 17.43 -2.22 9.55
CA GLN A 246 17.77 -1.47 10.75
C GLN A 246 18.63 -0.27 10.39
N CYS A 247 18.29 0.91 10.94
CA CYS A 247 19.06 2.12 10.74
C CYS A 247 20.28 2.19 11.70
N PRO A 248 21.43 2.72 11.27
CA PRO A 248 21.71 3.21 9.92
C PRO A 248 21.72 2.07 8.91
N ILE A 249 21.03 2.27 7.79
CA ILE A 249 21.00 1.27 6.72
C ILE A 249 22.41 1.25 6.09
N ALA A 250 23.10 0.13 6.24
CA ALA A 250 24.37 -0.07 5.56
C ALA A 250 24.09 -0.24 4.06
N SER A 251 24.54 0.70 3.25
CA SER A 251 24.58 0.50 1.80
C SER A 251 25.52 -0.67 1.49
N MET A 252 25.31 -1.35 0.35
CA MET A 252 26.30 -2.36 -0.12
C MET A 252 27.72 -1.79 -0.13
N ASP A 253 27.87 -0.52 -0.49
CA ASP A 253 29.16 0.18 -0.46
C ASP A 253 29.80 0.18 0.93
N ALA A 254 29.01 0.41 1.99
CA ALA A 254 29.52 0.39 3.36
C ALA A 254 29.85 -1.02 3.85
N GLN A 255 29.10 -2.04 3.41
CA GLN A 255 29.38 -3.44 3.70
C GLN A 255 30.61 -3.94 2.94
N GLU A 256 30.76 -3.51 1.70
CA GLU A 256 31.92 -3.82 0.87
C GLU A 256 33.19 -3.15 1.42
N ILE A 257 33.09 -1.90 1.88
CA ILE A 257 34.17 -1.21 2.59
C ILE A 257 34.55 -1.97 3.86
N ALA A 258 33.57 -2.33 4.71
CA ALA A 258 33.82 -3.07 5.94
C ALA A 258 34.44 -4.47 5.67
N ALA A 259 34.01 -5.16 4.61
CA ALA A 259 34.59 -6.42 4.19
C ALA A 259 36.02 -6.27 3.69
N HIS A 260 36.33 -5.21 2.94
CA HIS A 260 37.68 -4.89 2.48
C HIS A 260 38.60 -4.48 3.62
N GLU A 261 38.10 -3.69 4.60
CA GLU A 261 38.83 -3.33 5.82
C GLU A 261 39.13 -4.57 6.67
N ALA A 262 38.15 -5.46 6.85
CA ALA A 262 38.34 -6.73 7.55
C ALA A 262 39.35 -7.64 6.84
N ALA A 263 39.47 -7.54 5.52
CA ALA A 263 40.48 -8.24 4.70
C ALA A 263 41.85 -7.53 4.69
N GLY A 264 42.03 -6.46 5.44
CA GLY A 264 43.28 -5.70 5.54
C GLY A 264 43.57 -4.77 4.34
N HIS A 265 42.54 -4.42 3.56
CA HIS A 265 42.64 -3.49 2.45
C HIS A 265 42.15 -2.08 2.88
N THR A 266 42.92 -1.04 2.59
CA THR A 266 42.47 0.33 2.84
C THR A 266 41.35 0.67 1.85
N ALA A 267 40.15 0.88 2.35
CA ALA A 267 39.00 1.36 1.59
C ALA A 267 38.54 2.71 2.19
N ALA A 268 38.15 3.66 1.35
CA ALA A 268 37.68 4.95 1.79
C ALA A 268 36.50 5.44 0.95
N LEU A 269 35.49 6.01 1.61
CA LEU A 269 34.40 6.77 0.99
C LEU A 269 34.90 8.18 0.66
N THR A 270 34.89 8.54 -0.62
CA THR A 270 35.20 9.86 -1.09
C THR A 270 33.95 10.55 -1.65
N PRO A 271 33.94 11.88 -1.83
CA PRO A 271 32.80 12.56 -2.47
C PRO A 271 32.45 12.04 -3.86
N ASP A 272 33.39 11.36 -4.51
CA ASP A 272 33.25 10.87 -5.88
C ASP A 272 32.97 9.36 -5.98
N GLY A 273 32.89 8.62 -4.87
CA GLY A 273 32.61 7.17 -4.84
C GLY A 273 33.49 6.41 -3.85
N VAL A 274 33.41 5.08 -3.92
CA VAL A 274 34.22 4.18 -3.11
C VAL A 274 35.59 3.98 -3.78
N MET A 275 36.65 4.22 -3.02
CA MET A 275 38.03 4.03 -3.45
C MET A 275 38.65 2.85 -2.69
N VAL A 276 39.17 1.86 -3.42
CA VAL A 276 39.94 0.74 -2.85
C VAL A 276 41.30 0.70 -3.55
N ARG A 277 42.39 0.75 -2.80
CA ARG A 277 43.75 0.78 -3.33
C ARG A 277 43.98 1.88 -4.39
N GLY A 278 43.30 3.02 -4.28
CA GLY A 278 43.45 4.13 -5.23
C GLY A 278 42.65 3.96 -6.54
N GLN A 279 41.90 2.87 -6.72
CA GLN A 279 41.01 2.68 -7.86
C GLN A 279 39.55 2.97 -7.48
N ARG A 280 38.84 3.74 -8.33
CA ARG A 280 37.42 4.03 -8.14
C ARG A 280 36.60 2.81 -8.59
N LEU A 281 35.85 2.22 -7.65
CA LEU A 281 34.99 1.07 -7.95
C LEU A 281 33.58 1.48 -8.36
N TYR A 282 32.99 2.53 -7.73
CA TYR A 282 31.66 3.03 -8.05
C TYR A 282 31.56 4.56 -7.95
N PRO A 283 30.97 5.24 -8.94
CA PRO A 283 30.66 6.66 -8.83
C PRO A 283 29.41 6.87 -7.96
N LEU A 284 29.48 7.77 -6.97
CA LEU A 284 28.31 8.21 -6.23
C LEU A 284 27.32 8.95 -7.17
N PRO A 285 25.99 8.82 -7.02
CA PRO A 285 25.03 9.61 -7.77
C PRO A 285 25.28 11.09 -7.50
N ARG A 286 25.48 11.88 -8.57
CA ARG A 286 25.70 13.33 -8.48
C ARG A 286 24.56 13.97 -7.69
N ARG A 287 24.88 14.71 -6.60
CA ARG A 287 23.90 15.56 -5.92
C ARG A 287 23.33 16.54 -6.95
N PRO A 288 22.00 16.73 -7.06
CA PRO A 288 21.41 17.75 -7.89
C PRO A 288 21.99 19.11 -7.41
N GLY A 289 22.65 19.81 -8.35
CA GLY A 289 23.47 20.97 -8.09
C GLY A 289 22.75 22.06 -7.29
N GLY A 290 23.35 22.45 -6.19
CA GLY A 290 23.05 23.70 -5.53
C GLY A 290 23.34 24.85 -6.52
N ARG A 291 22.31 25.62 -6.86
CA ARG A 291 22.47 26.87 -7.60
C ARG A 291 23.46 27.75 -6.85
N ARG A 292 24.64 27.95 -7.43
CA ARG A 292 25.52 29.06 -7.02
C ARG A 292 24.71 30.35 -7.21
N ARG A 293 24.42 31.06 -6.13
CA ARG A 293 24.06 32.47 -6.18
C ARG A 293 25.32 33.18 -6.61
N SER A 294 25.32 33.73 -7.82
CA SER A 294 26.27 34.77 -8.21
C SER A 294 25.89 36.07 -7.48
N THR A 295 26.80 36.56 -6.73
CA THR A 295 26.81 37.96 -6.24
C THR A 295 26.93 38.91 -7.39
#